data_a0a921ea96f5307b532f9edad42418ac
#
_entry.id   a0a921ea96f5307b532f9edad42418ac
#
_cell.length_a   1.000
_cell.length_b   1.000
_cell.length_c   1.000
_cell.angle_alpha   90.00
_cell.angle_beta   90.00
_cell.angle_gamma   90.00
#
_symmetry.space_group_name_H-M   'P 1'
#
loop_
_entity.id
_entity.type
_entity.pdbx_description
1 polymer ?
#
loop_
_entity_poly.entity_id
_entity_poly.type
_entity_poly.pdbx_seq_one_letter_code
_entity_poly.pdbx_strand_id
1 'polypeptide(L)'
;MRKLILFFAAVSVLSTKAAQPNDSLDGRYYRLFAPLTFYHDVADKTLAMNSESAGKDAVSDEVDAALLNVYLNRPDLVSTTESDLQETGSIMENVDKPIENQVEFVDEVDFPVLDEPEDIPDTLVVQIPKFWTYKGDGFLQFMQNYVSGNWYKGGESNYSMVGALTLEANYDNKNKWKWDNKLEMKLGFLHSRTDSLHRFKSNEDLIRLTSKLGLEAAKNWYYTLQLQAYTQFTKGYKANDPMIYSDFFSPFNANLGLGMDYKVESKNKKLTGTINFSPISVNYRYVGRLELGPIYGLEEGKHSIWEFGPNMTADLEWKFNDVVTWKTRFYAFTSFKRAEIEWENTFELRVSKYITANLFLFPRFDDASLYDSDLGYWQFKEYSSLGLAYTF
;
A
#
# COMPACT_ATOMS: atom_id res chain seq x y z
N MET A 1 -26.68 -21.15 -4.99
CA MET A 1 -26.21 -20.80 -6.34
C MET A 1 -26.81 -19.48 -6.86
N ARG A 2 -28.14 -19.25 -6.86
CA ARG A 2 -28.75 -17.98 -7.34
C ARG A 2 -28.29 -16.69 -6.61
N LYS A 3 -27.97 -16.75 -5.32
CA LYS A 3 -27.51 -15.58 -4.54
C LYS A 3 -26.05 -15.21 -4.78
N LEU A 4 -25.21 -16.12 -5.24
CA LEU A 4 -23.79 -15.87 -5.57
C LEU A 4 -23.65 -15.20 -6.94
N ILE A 5 -24.52 -15.54 -7.89
CA ILE A 5 -24.56 -14.93 -9.23
C ILE A 5 -24.99 -13.47 -9.15
N LEU A 6 -25.86 -13.12 -8.18
CA LEU A 6 -26.27 -11.73 -7.94
C LEU A 6 -25.15 -10.85 -7.34
N PHE A 7 -24.24 -11.44 -6.58
CA PHE A 7 -23.08 -10.70 -6.05
C PHE A 7 -22.07 -10.38 -7.15
N PHE A 8 -21.82 -11.30 -8.09
CA PHE A 8 -20.98 -11.05 -9.26
C PHE A 8 -21.62 -10.05 -10.25
N ALA A 9 -22.92 -10.10 -10.42
CA ALA A 9 -23.64 -9.14 -11.25
C ALA A 9 -23.64 -7.72 -10.66
N ALA A 10 -23.64 -7.59 -9.32
CA ALA A 10 -23.53 -6.29 -8.65
C ALA A 10 -22.13 -5.67 -8.75
N VAL A 11 -21.08 -6.50 -8.81
CA VAL A 11 -19.69 -6.03 -9.04
C VAL A 11 -19.45 -5.64 -10.50
N SER A 12 -20.14 -6.30 -11.46
CA SER A 12 -19.99 -5.96 -12.88
C SER A 12 -20.76 -4.69 -13.29
N VAL A 13 -21.75 -4.26 -12.51
CA VAL A 13 -22.47 -2.99 -12.75
C VAL A 13 -21.70 -1.77 -12.22
N LEU A 14 -20.72 -1.97 -11.31
CA LEU A 14 -19.82 -0.90 -10.85
C LEU A 14 -18.63 -0.63 -11.78
N SER A 15 -18.50 -1.35 -12.89
CA SER A 15 -17.48 -1.09 -13.92
C SER A 15 -17.98 -0.16 -15.04
N THR A 16 -18.89 0.77 -14.74
CA THR A 16 -19.30 1.80 -15.68
C THR A 16 -18.30 2.93 -15.68
N LYS A 17 -17.51 2.96 -16.77
CA LYS A 17 -16.76 4.11 -17.28
C LYS A 17 -15.79 4.77 -16.30
N ALA A 18 -14.62 4.16 -16.15
CA ALA A 18 -13.44 4.94 -15.80
C ALA A 18 -13.17 5.92 -16.96
N ALA A 19 -13.30 7.20 -16.69
CA ALA A 19 -12.89 8.26 -17.59
C ALA A 19 -11.41 8.07 -17.96
N GLN A 20 -11.07 8.30 -19.22
CA GLN A 20 -9.71 8.18 -19.73
C GLN A 20 -8.79 9.21 -19.06
N PRO A 21 -7.52 8.89 -18.74
CA PRO A 21 -6.65 9.76 -17.96
C PRO A 21 -6.00 10.90 -18.75
N ASN A 22 -6.60 11.42 -19.81
CA ASN A 22 -6.06 12.48 -20.64
C ASN A 22 -6.91 13.75 -20.76
N ASP A 23 -8.01 13.83 -20.03
CA ASP A 23 -8.66 15.13 -19.85
C ASP A 23 -7.94 15.88 -18.75
N SER A 24 -7.17 16.91 -19.12
CA SER A 24 -6.86 18.01 -18.24
C SER A 24 -8.17 18.36 -17.53
N LEU A 25 -8.17 18.33 -16.20
CA LEU A 25 -9.29 18.78 -15.38
C LEU A 25 -9.46 20.29 -15.64
N ASP A 26 -10.22 20.60 -16.66
CA ASP A 26 -10.46 21.93 -17.21
C ASP A 26 -11.38 22.71 -16.26
N GLY A 27 -11.06 22.71 -14.97
CA GLY A 27 -11.77 23.48 -13.94
C GLY A 27 -13.30 23.28 -13.85
N ARG A 28 -13.90 22.51 -14.77
CA ARG A 28 -15.35 22.39 -14.95
C ARG A 28 -16.06 21.69 -13.81
N TYR A 29 -15.37 20.75 -13.12
CA TYR A 29 -15.98 19.99 -12.04
C TYR A 29 -15.88 20.66 -10.68
N TYR A 30 -14.99 21.63 -10.49
CA TYR A 30 -14.92 22.34 -9.20
C TYR A 30 -16.16 23.18 -8.93
N ARG A 31 -16.96 23.53 -9.96
CA ARG A 31 -18.25 24.23 -9.81
C ARG A 31 -19.23 23.49 -8.91
N LEU A 32 -19.18 22.16 -8.85
CA LEU A 32 -20.02 21.35 -7.96
C LEU A 32 -19.52 21.32 -6.52
N PHE A 33 -18.22 21.63 -6.29
CA PHE A 33 -17.57 21.56 -4.99
C PHE A 33 -17.25 22.93 -4.40
N ALA A 34 -17.39 23.99 -5.19
CA ALA A 34 -17.29 25.36 -4.71
C ALA A 34 -18.56 25.77 -3.93
N PRO A 35 -18.50 26.84 -3.11
CA PRO A 35 -19.72 27.44 -2.57
C PRO A 35 -20.69 27.73 -3.73
N LEU A 36 -21.97 27.44 -3.52
CA LEU A 36 -23.00 27.57 -4.59
C LEU A 36 -22.95 28.96 -5.23
N THR A 37 -22.41 28.97 -6.46
CA THR A 37 -22.16 30.16 -7.26
C THR A 37 -23.08 30.14 -8.48
N PHE A 38 -23.69 31.26 -8.79
CA PHE A 38 -24.46 31.43 -10.03
C PHE A 38 -23.49 31.73 -11.18
N TYR A 39 -23.44 30.84 -12.16
CA TYR A 39 -22.64 31.00 -13.38
C TYR A 39 -23.48 31.48 -14.52
N HIS A 40 -23.30 32.70 -14.95
CA HIS A 40 -24.04 33.30 -16.06
C HIS A 40 -23.93 32.49 -17.36
N ASP A 41 -22.76 32.02 -17.70
CA ASP A 41 -22.51 31.18 -18.87
C ASP A 41 -23.32 29.88 -18.89
N VAL A 42 -23.56 29.28 -17.74
CA VAL A 42 -24.39 28.07 -17.60
C VAL A 42 -25.84 28.41 -17.89
N ALA A 43 -26.34 29.51 -17.32
CA ALA A 43 -27.70 29.96 -17.55
C ALA A 43 -27.92 30.35 -19.02
N ASP A 44 -27.02 31.09 -19.62
CA ASP A 44 -27.11 31.54 -21.02
C ASP A 44 -27.09 30.36 -21.99
N LYS A 45 -26.20 29.39 -21.81
CA LYS A 45 -26.12 28.17 -22.64
C LYS A 45 -27.39 27.32 -22.54
N THR A 46 -27.93 27.18 -21.34
CA THR A 46 -29.03 26.22 -21.08
C THR A 46 -30.38 26.85 -21.36
N LEU A 47 -30.51 28.18 -21.25
CA LEU A 47 -31.74 28.93 -21.56
C LEU A 47 -31.81 29.40 -23.02
N ALA A 48 -30.70 29.39 -23.77
CA ALA A 48 -30.69 29.75 -25.17
C ALA A 48 -31.42 28.73 -26.03
N MET A 49 -32.48 29.12 -26.70
CA MET A 49 -33.31 28.26 -27.55
C MET A 49 -32.60 27.75 -28.83
N ASN A 50 -31.45 28.31 -29.20
CA ASN A 50 -30.69 27.98 -30.41
C ASN A 50 -29.16 27.94 -30.09
N SER A 51 -28.70 27.02 -29.27
CA SER A 51 -27.28 26.79 -29.20
C SER A 51 -26.86 25.70 -30.19
N GLU A 52 -26.26 26.10 -31.32
CA GLU A 52 -25.47 25.19 -32.12
C GLU A 52 -24.31 24.68 -31.22
N SER A 53 -24.40 23.41 -30.91
CA SER A 53 -23.51 22.72 -29.97
C SER A 53 -22.09 22.67 -30.48
N ALA A 54 -21.24 23.53 -29.96
CA ALA A 54 -19.80 23.39 -30.06
C ALA A 54 -19.34 22.47 -28.92
N GLY A 55 -18.82 21.28 -29.30
CA GLY A 55 -18.03 20.36 -28.40
C GLY A 55 -18.86 19.77 -27.26
N LYS A 56 -19.61 18.72 -27.55
CA LYS A 56 -20.41 18.00 -26.54
C LYS A 56 -19.56 17.15 -25.65
N ASP A 57 -19.33 17.64 -24.45
CA ASP A 57 -18.91 16.83 -23.34
C ASP A 57 -20.16 16.46 -22.53
N ALA A 58 -20.64 15.21 -22.69
CA ALA A 58 -21.92 14.76 -22.08
C ALA A 58 -21.96 14.97 -20.55
N VAL A 59 -20.80 14.97 -19.89
CA VAL A 59 -20.69 15.19 -18.46
C VAL A 59 -20.81 16.68 -18.10
N SER A 60 -20.29 17.57 -18.93
CA SER A 60 -20.46 19.02 -18.75
C SER A 60 -21.92 19.44 -18.89
N ASP A 61 -22.66 18.86 -19.84
CA ASP A 61 -24.06 19.13 -20.03
C ASP A 61 -24.91 18.66 -18.83
N GLU A 62 -24.59 17.53 -18.23
CA GLU A 62 -25.26 17.05 -17.01
C GLU A 62 -24.96 17.94 -15.79
N VAL A 63 -23.73 18.45 -15.65
CA VAL A 63 -23.36 19.40 -14.60
C VAL A 63 -24.09 20.74 -14.79
N ASP A 64 -24.10 21.27 -16.00
CA ASP A 64 -24.78 22.54 -16.32
C ASP A 64 -26.29 22.42 -16.11
N ALA A 65 -26.92 21.29 -16.46
CA ALA A 65 -28.33 21.01 -16.19
C ALA A 65 -28.64 20.91 -14.68
N ALA A 66 -27.75 20.30 -13.90
CA ALA A 66 -27.90 20.20 -12.44
C ALA A 66 -27.79 21.58 -11.78
N LEU A 67 -26.83 22.42 -12.19
CA LEU A 67 -26.69 23.79 -11.70
C LEU A 67 -27.90 24.67 -12.07
N LEU A 68 -28.38 24.56 -13.30
CA LEU A 68 -29.59 25.28 -13.72
C LEU A 68 -30.80 24.89 -12.88
N ASN A 69 -30.96 23.61 -12.55
CA ASN A 69 -32.04 23.12 -11.69
C ASN A 69 -31.98 23.76 -10.28
N VAL A 70 -30.77 23.92 -9.73
CA VAL A 70 -30.57 24.62 -8.45
C VAL A 70 -30.93 26.09 -8.58
N TYR A 71 -30.54 26.79 -9.64
CA TYR A 71 -30.87 28.21 -9.85
C TYR A 71 -32.37 28.44 -9.93
N LEU A 72 -33.11 27.55 -10.58
CA LEU A 72 -34.56 27.69 -10.76
C LEU A 72 -35.35 27.26 -9.52
N ASN A 73 -34.97 26.21 -8.84
CA ASN A 73 -35.76 25.62 -7.76
C ASN A 73 -35.30 26.00 -6.35
N ARG A 74 -34.02 26.36 -6.17
CA ARG A 74 -33.42 26.68 -4.87
C ARG A 74 -32.46 27.88 -4.96
N PRO A 75 -32.93 29.05 -5.43
CA PRO A 75 -32.08 30.24 -5.52
C PRO A 75 -31.58 30.74 -4.16
N ASP A 76 -32.19 30.30 -3.06
CA ASP A 76 -31.79 30.56 -1.69
C ASP A 76 -30.43 29.94 -1.31
N LEU A 77 -29.98 28.94 -2.04
CA LEU A 77 -28.71 28.28 -1.83
C LEU A 77 -27.54 28.95 -2.58
N VAL A 78 -27.84 29.86 -3.52
CA VAL A 78 -26.81 30.52 -4.32
C VAL A 78 -26.40 31.82 -3.63
N SER A 79 -25.20 31.85 -3.05
CA SER A 79 -24.73 32.97 -2.24
C SER A 79 -23.79 33.94 -2.97
N THR A 80 -23.28 33.54 -4.14
CA THR A 80 -22.20 34.26 -4.85
C THR A 80 -22.49 34.28 -6.35
N THR A 81 -22.13 35.32 -7.06
CA THR A 81 -22.20 35.38 -8.52
C THR A 81 -20.84 35.03 -9.14
N GLU A 82 -20.85 34.67 -10.43
CA GLU A 82 -19.60 34.42 -11.17
C GLU A 82 -18.72 35.68 -11.23
N SER A 83 -19.33 36.87 -11.35
CA SER A 83 -18.62 38.15 -11.30
C SER A 83 -17.93 38.38 -9.96
N ASP A 84 -18.56 38.05 -8.83
CA ASP A 84 -17.93 38.17 -7.51
C ASP A 84 -16.73 37.20 -7.36
N LEU A 85 -16.82 36.04 -8.03
CA LEU A 85 -15.73 35.07 -8.03
C LEU A 85 -14.55 35.55 -8.89
N GLN A 86 -14.84 36.21 -10.02
CA GLN A 86 -13.79 36.76 -10.89
C GLN A 86 -13.08 37.96 -10.24
N GLU A 87 -13.79 38.75 -9.43
CA GLU A 87 -13.21 39.86 -8.66
C GLU A 87 -12.25 39.37 -7.55
N THR A 88 -12.48 38.17 -7.03
CA THR A 88 -11.57 37.56 -6.01
C THR A 88 -10.27 37.01 -6.61
N GLY A 89 -10.16 36.96 -7.94
CA GLY A 89 -8.99 36.49 -8.67
C GLY A 89 -8.82 34.96 -8.67
N SER A 90 -8.39 34.42 -9.78
CA SER A 90 -8.04 33.00 -9.86
C SER A 90 -6.72 32.74 -9.13
N ILE A 91 -6.73 31.81 -8.19
CA ILE A 91 -5.55 31.43 -7.41
C ILE A 91 -4.44 30.78 -8.29
N MET A 92 -4.67 30.59 -9.62
CA MET A 92 -3.79 29.79 -10.47
C MET A 92 -3.52 30.30 -11.89
N GLU A 93 -3.82 31.51 -12.25
CA GLU A 93 -3.40 32.04 -13.57
C GLU A 93 -2.32 33.14 -13.42
N ASN A 94 -1.11 32.80 -13.90
CA ASN A 94 0.01 33.72 -14.19
C ASN A 94 0.75 34.31 -12.98
N VAL A 95 1.46 33.47 -12.26
CA VAL A 95 2.51 33.92 -11.30
C VAL A 95 3.66 34.68 -12.01
N ASP A 96 3.79 34.58 -13.34
CA ASP A 96 4.89 35.13 -14.12
C ASP A 96 4.57 36.42 -14.91
N LYS A 97 3.40 37.02 -14.72
CA LYS A 97 3.08 38.33 -15.35
C LYS A 97 3.04 39.43 -14.31
N PRO A 98 3.85 40.51 -14.47
CA PRO A 98 3.72 41.68 -13.58
C PRO A 98 2.33 42.29 -13.78
N ILE A 99 1.67 42.58 -12.66
CA ILE A 99 0.37 43.28 -12.65
C ILE A 99 0.66 44.71 -13.06
N GLU A 100 0.28 45.09 -14.27
CA GLU A 100 0.26 46.53 -14.65
C GLU A 100 -1.02 47.14 -14.06
N ASN A 101 -0.88 47.72 -12.88
CA ASN A 101 -1.93 48.60 -12.35
C ASN A 101 -1.88 49.93 -13.09
N GLN A 102 -2.84 50.15 -13.97
CA GLN A 102 -3.15 51.54 -14.43
C GLN A 102 -3.87 52.27 -13.29
N VAL A 103 -3.10 53.01 -12.52
CA VAL A 103 -3.66 53.95 -11.52
C VAL A 103 -4.06 55.19 -12.25
N GLU A 104 -5.38 55.43 -12.37
CA GLU A 104 -5.92 56.70 -12.77
C GLU A 104 -5.70 57.69 -11.60
N PHE A 105 -4.88 58.71 -11.83
CA PHE A 105 -4.61 59.77 -10.84
C PHE A 105 -5.88 60.61 -10.62
N VAL A 106 -6.49 60.49 -9.47
CA VAL A 106 -7.43 61.47 -8.96
C VAL A 106 -6.66 62.48 -8.12
N ASP A 107 -6.85 63.76 -8.41
CA ASP A 107 -6.13 64.92 -7.88
C ASP A 107 -5.91 64.90 -6.35
N GLU A 108 -4.72 65.32 -6.02
CA GLU A 108 -4.09 65.60 -4.73
C GLU A 108 -5.06 65.89 -3.57
N VAL A 109 -5.09 64.96 -2.60
CA VAL A 109 -5.42 65.25 -1.22
C VAL A 109 -4.20 64.96 -0.36
N ASP A 110 -3.58 66.02 0.16
CA ASP A 110 -2.47 65.99 1.09
C ASP A 110 -2.90 65.28 2.40
N PHE A 111 -2.59 64.00 2.51
CA PHE A 111 -2.63 63.30 3.79
C PHE A 111 -1.19 63.22 4.35
N PRO A 112 -1.02 63.40 5.66
CA PRO A 112 0.30 63.22 6.26
C PRO A 112 0.78 61.80 6.07
N VAL A 113 1.93 61.65 5.41
CA VAL A 113 2.61 60.38 5.22
C VAL A 113 2.95 59.84 6.61
N LEU A 114 2.22 58.87 7.09
CA LEU A 114 2.68 57.97 8.14
C LEU A 114 3.77 57.10 7.50
N ASP A 115 5.00 57.24 8.00
CA ASP A 115 6.10 56.34 7.64
C ASP A 115 5.66 54.91 7.98
N GLU A 116 5.14 54.18 6.97
CA GLU A 116 4.96 52.73 7.08
C GLU A 116 6.36 52.12 7.08
N PRO A 117 6.66 51.20 8.00
CA PRO A 117 7.94 50.50 7.99
C PRO A 117 8.06 49.72 6.68
N GLU A 118 9.11 49.98 5.91
CA GLU A 118 9.45 49.42 4.61
C GLU A 118 9.68 47.88 4.63
N ASP A 119 9.47 47.22 5.74
CA ASP A 119 9.61 45.76 5.88
C ASP A 119 8.28 45.14 6.36
N ILE A 120 7.30 45.05 5.47
CA ILE A 120 6.31 43.95 5.60
C ILE A 120 7.04 42.72 5.09
N PRO A 121 7.42 41.76 5.93
CA PRO A 121 8.05 40.54 5.42
C PRO A 121 7.06 39.86 4.50
N ASP A 122 7.48 39.63 3.26
CA ASP A 122 6.80 38.75 2.32
C ASP A 122 6.30 37.54 3.11
N THR A 123 5.06 37.17 2.92
CA THR A 123 4.42 36.09 3.66
C THR A 123 5.32 34.87 3.54
N LEU A 124 6.15 34.64 4.54
CA LEU A 124 6.94 33.43 4.64
C LEU A 124 5.95 32.28 4.74
N VAL A 125 5.69 31.62 3.62
CA VAL A 125 4.97 30.34 3.61
C VAL A 125 5.89 29.34 4.30
N VAL A 126 5.77 29.27 5.61
CA VAL A 126 6.45 28.26 6.42
C VAL A 126 5.81 26.93 6.06
N GLN A 127 6.40 26.22 5.11
CA GLN A 127 6.03 24.82 4.88
C GLN A 127 6.39 24.03 6.14
N ILE A 128 5.38 23.66 6.91
CA ILE A 128 5.58 22.80 8.08
C ILE A 128 6.14 21.47 7.57
N PRO A 129 7.37 21.10 7.96
CA PRO A 129 7.96 19.86 7.45
C PRO A 129 7.14 18.67 7.90
N LYS A 130 6.70 17.87 6.94
CA LYS A 130 6.06 16.58 7.21
C LYS A 130 7.14 15.56 7.57
N PHE A 131 7.22 15.19 8.82
CA PHE A 131 8.18 14.19 9.31
C PHE A 131 7.69 12.76 9.12
N TRP A 132 6.38 12.53 9.12
CA TRP A 132 5.79 11.23 8.95
C TRP A 132 5.26 11.02 7.53
N THR A 133 5.51 9.83 7.01
CA THR A 133 4.97 9.33 5.73
C THR A 133 4.28 8.01 5.98
N TYR A 134 3.04 7.89 5.52
CA TYR A 134 2.25 6.67 5.63
C TYR A 134 2.00 6.10 4.25
N LYS A 135 2.01 4.76 4.15
CA LYS A 135 1.64 4.03 2.95
C LYS A 135 0.85 2.79 3.33
N GLY A 136 -0.04 2.37 2.46
CA GLY A 136 -0.79 1.15 2.62
C GLY A 136 -0.97 0.43 1.28
N ASP A 137 -0.75 -0.88 1.29
CA ASP A 137 -0.95 -1.77 0.15
C ASP A 137 -1.86 -2.92 0.57
N GLY A 138 -2.98 -3.09 -0.12
CA GLY A 138 -3.92 -4.18 0.08
C GLY A 138 -3.99 -5.10 -1.13
N PHE A 139 -4.06 -6.39 -0.89
CA PHE A 139 -4.19 -7.42 -1.90
C PHE A 139 -5.26 -8.43 -1.49
N LEU A 140 -6.16 -8.78 -2.39
CA LEU A 140 -7.17 -9.81 -2.19
C LEU A 140 -7.22 -10.72 -3.40
N GLN A 141 -7.09 -12.02 -3.15
CA GLN A 141 -7.13 -13.07 -4.16
C GLN A 141 -8.19 -14.08 -3.81
N PHE A 142 -8.90 -14.54 -4.82
CA PHE A 142 -9.82 -15.65 -4.75
C PHE A 142 -9.55 -16.63 -5.89
N MET A 143 -9.49 -17.91 -5.57
CA MET A 143 -9.35 -18.99 -6.54
C MET A 143 -10.38 -20.08 -6.27
N GLN A 144 -11.05 -20.53 -7.31
CA GLN A 144 -12.03 -21.62 -7.24
C GLN A 144 -11.80 -22.58 -8.39
N ASN A 145 -11.75 -23.87 -8.06
CA ASN A 145 -11.78 -24.97 -9.01
C ASN A 145 -12.95 -25.90 -8.64
N TYR A 146 -13.81 -26.18 -9.60
CA TYR A 146 -14.91 -27.14 -9.42
C TYR A 146 -14.80 -28.28 -10.43
N VAL A 147 -14.80 -29.48 -9.93
CA VAL A 147 -14.80 -30.70 -10.72
C VAL A 147 -15.95 -31.56 -10.25
N SER A 148 -16.84 -31.96 -11.18
CA SER A 148 -17.93 -32.88 -10.86
C SER A 148 -17.40 -34.28 -10.52
N GLY A 149 -18.10 -35.04 -9.65
CA GLY A 149 -17.64 -36.35 -9.21
C GLY A 149 -17.56 -37.41 -10.33
N ASN A 150 -18.21 -37.15 -11.47
CA ASN A 150 -18.18 -38.00 -12.66
C ASN A 150 -17.31 -37.48 -13.81
N TRP A 151 -16.41 -36.50 -13.53
CA TRP A 151 -15.49 -35.98 -14.53
C TRP A 151 -14.52 -37.06 -14.99
N TYR A 152 -14.47 -37.32 -16.30
CA TYR A 152 -13.83 -38.52 -16.90
C TYR A 152 -12.30 -38.62 -16.67
N LYS A 153 -11.62 -37.53 -16.37
CA LYS A 153 -10.17 -37.49 -16.07
C LYS A 153 -9.84 -37.42 -14.58
N GLY A 154 -10.84 -37.52 -13.71
CA GLY A 154 -10.66 -37.23 -12.29
C GLY A 154 -10.40 -35.76 -12.06
N GLY A 155 -10.06 -35.41 -10.85
CA GLY A 155 -9.79 -34.02 -10.44
C GLY A 155 -10.40 -33.72 -9.08
N GLU A 156 -10.08 -32.55 -8.54
CA GLU A 156 -10.47 -32.15 -7.19
C GLU A 156 -11.08 -30.75 -7.19
N SER A 157 -12.17 -30.58 -6.44
CA SER A 157 -12.75 -29.26 -6.21
C SER A 157 -12.12 -28.61 -5.01
N ASN A 158 -11.63 -27.41 -5.20
CA ASN A 158 -11.07 -26.60 -4.13
C ASN A 158 -11.43 -25.13 -4.29
N TYR A 159 -11.37 -24.39 -3.20
CA TYR A 159 -11.40 -22.93 -3.20
C TYR A 159 -10.43 -22.37 -2.17
N SER A 160 -9.81 -21.28 -2.54
CA SER A 160 -8.84 -20.59 -1.72
C SER A 160 -9.10 -19.09 -1.79
N MET A 161 -8.93 -18.42 -0.66
CA MET A 161 -8.95 -16.97 -0.55
C MET A 161 -7.72 -16.52 0.24
N VAL A 162 -7.03 -15.52 -0.25
CA VAL A 162 -5.87 -14.91 0.43
C VAL A 162 -6.05 -13.41 0.46
N GLY A 163 -5.96 -12.84 1.66
CA GLY A 163 -5.86 -11.41 1.89
C GLY A 163 -4.47 -11.05 2.41
N ALA A 164 -3.92 -9.95 1.92
CA ALA A 164 -2.68 -9.36 2.44
C ALA A 164 -2.86 -7.86 2.61
N LEU A 165 -2.28 -7.32 3.69
CA LEU A 165 -2.24 -5.90 3.99
C LEU A 165 -0.85 -5.54 4.49
N THR A 166 -0.25 -4.53 3.88
CA THR A 166 1.02 -3.95 4.30
C THR A 166 0.79 -2.50 4.68
N LEU A 167 1.21 -2.11 5.87
CA LEU A 167 1.12 -0.75 6.37
C LEU A 167 2.53 -0.27 6.71
N GLU A 168 2.87 0.92 6.25
CA GLU A 168 4.14 1.57 6.53
C GLU A 168 3.91 2.92 7.22
N ALA A 169 4.70 3.20 8.25
CA ALA A 169 4.73 4.47 8.95
C ALA A 169 6.19 4.87 9.18
N ASN A 170 6.67 5.80 8.36
CA ASN A 170 8.08 6.17 8.31
C ASN A 170 8.27 7.61 8.78
N TYR A 171 9.14 7.80 9.75
CA TYR A 171 9.54 9.08 10.30
C TYR A 171 10.91 9.49 9.80
N ASP A 172 11.04 10.71 9.31
CA ASP A 172 12.32 11.30 8.88
C ASP A 172 12.41 12.74 9.44
N ASN A 173 13.30 12.97 10.40
CA ASN A 173 13.47 14.30 11.00
C ASN A 173 14.19 15.29 10.08
N LYS A 174 14.49 14.91 8.81
CA LYS A 174 15.20 15.71 7.81
C LYS A 174 16.63 16.13 8.24
N ASN A 175 17.13 15.55 9.31
CA ASN A 175 18.48 15.79 9.80
C ASN A 175 19.29 14.49 9.72
N LYS A 176 19.21 13.61 10.73
CA LYS A 176 20.02 12.39 10.76
C LYS A 176 19.23 11.15 11.19
N TRP A 177 18.07 11.34 11.82
CA TRP A 177 17.29 10.27 12.39
C TRP A 177 16.17 9.84 11.45
N LYS A 178 16.05 8.53 11.28
CA LYS A 178 14.94 7.87 10.57
C LYS A 178 14.39 6.74 11.42
N TRP A 179 13.09 6.57 11.36
CA TRP A 179 12.40 5.47 12.02
C TRP A 179 11.37 4.89 11.07
N ASP A 180 11.72 3.75 10.49
CA ASP A 180 10.90 3.07 9.49
C ASP A 180 10.17 1.91 10.16
N ASN A 181 8.85 1.89 10.03
CA ASN A 181 7.99 0.85 10.58
C ASN A 181 7.16 0.23 9.47
N LYS A 182 7.11 -1.09 9.43
CA LYS A 182 6.35 -1.86 8.45
C LYS A 182 5.62 -3.00 9.16
N LEU A 183 4.29 -3.04 9.00
CA LEU A 183 3.44 -4.13 9.45
C LEU A 183 2.91 -4.87 8.23
N GLU A 184 3.21 -6.15 8.13
CA GLU A 184 2.77 -7.05 7.08
C GLU A 184 1.83 -8.09 7.68
N MET A 185 0.64 -8.20 7.12
CA MET A 185 -0.37 -9.18 7.51
C MET A 185 -0.80 -9.96 6.28
N LYS A 186 -0.77 -11.30 6.38
CA LYS A 186 -1.28 -12.20 5.33
C LYS A 186 -2.16 -13.23 6.01
N LEU A 187 -3.33 -13.48 5.45
CA LEU A 187 -4.22 -14.53 5.92
C LEU A 187 -4.92 -15.16 4.72
N GLY A 188 -4.80 -16.45 4.61
CA GLY A 188 -5.41 -17.21 3.54
C GLY A 188 -5.99 -18.53 4.03
N PHE A 189 -7.07 -18.94 3.43
CA PHE A 189 -7.75 -20.21 3.72
C PHE A 189 -7.94 -21.00 2.44
N LEU A 190 -7.71 -22.31 2.56
CA LEU A 190 -7.93 -23.31 1.53
C LEU A 190 -8.97 -24.32 2.02
N HIS A 191 -9.95 -24.60 1.17
CA HIS A 191 -10.82 -25.76 1.31
C HIS A 191 -10.53 -26.76 0.20
N SER A 192 -10.29 -28.01 0.57
CA SER A 192 -10.15 -29.14 -0.35
C SER A 192 -11.12 -30.26 0.04
N ARG A 193 -11.73 -30.88 -0.95
CA ARG A 193 -12.64 -32.02 -0.70
C ARG A 193 -11.91 -33.30 -0.28
N THR A 194 -10.62 -33.41 -0.59
CA THR A 194 -9.79 -34.55 -0.20
C THR A 194 -9.35 -34.50 1.25
N ASP A 195 -9.44 -33.31 1.88
CA ASP A 195 -9.20 -33.18 3.32
C ASP A 195 -10.48 -33.47 4.09
N SER A 196 -10.58 -34.71 4.62
CA SER A 196 -11.74 -35.17 5.38
C SER A 196 -11.82 -34.63 6.81
N LEU A 197 -10.68 -34.14 7.37
CA LEU A 197 -10.57 -33.69 8.74
C LEU A 197 -10.79 -32.18 8.86
N HIS A 198 -10.32 -31.40 7.87
CA HIS A 198 -10.33 -29.95 7.97
C HIS A 198 -11.18 -29.34 6.84
N ARG A 199 -12.32 -28.75 7.23
CA ARG A 199 -13.16 -28.03 6.26
C ARG A 199 -12.45 -26.81 5.65
N PHE A 200 -11.65 -26.12 6.46
CA PHE A 200 -10.78 -25.02 6.05
C PHE A 200 -9.46 -25.13 6.78
N LYS A 201 -8.37 -24.90 6.08
CA LYS A 201 -7.04 -24.79 6.66
C LYS A 201 -6.34 -23.53 6.13
N SER A 202 -5.46 -22.95 6.92
CA SER A 202 -4.64 -21.83 6.47
C SER A 202 -3.62 -22.28 5.44
N ASN A 203 -3.49 -21.53 4.35
CA ASN A 203 -2.45 -21.73 3.33
C ASN A 203 -1.46 -20.55 3.32
N GLU A 204 -1.87 -19.40 3.81
CA GLU A 204 -1.05 -18.23 4.13
C GLU A 204 -1.42 -17.75 5.52
N ASP A 205 -0.43 -17.47 6.37
CA ASP A 205 -0.69 -16.99 7.73
C ASP A 205 0.57 -16.30 8.27
N LEU A 206 0.52 -14.97 8.38
CA LEU A 206 1.65 -14.16 8.81
C LEU A 206 1.20 -12.85 9.42
N ILE A 207 1.73 -12.52 10.58
CA ILE A 207 1.81 -11.16 11.11
C ILE A 207 3.28 -10.86 11.29
N ARG A 208 3.83 -9.85 10.61
CA ARG A 208 5.22 -9.45 10.74
C ARG A 208 5.34 -7.96 10.95
N LEU A 209 5.95 -7.57 12.05
CA LEU A 209 6.33 -6.19 12.36
C LEU A 209 7.84 -6.05 12.16
N THR A 210 8.24 -5.08 11.35
CA THR A 210 9.64 -4.65 11.21
C THR A 210 9.72 -3.20 11.63
N SER A 211 10.60 -2.87 12.57
CA SER A 211 10.85 -1.52 13.05
C SER A 211 12.35 -1.24 13.01
N LYS A 212 12.77 -0.20 12.31
CA LYS A 212 14.17 0.18 12.10
C LYS A 212 14.39 1.61 12.56
N LEU A 213 15.20 1.79 13.58
CA LEU A 213 15.67 3.11 14.01
C LEU A 213 17.07 3.34 13.45
N GLY A 214 17.22 4.31 12.55
CA GLY A 214 18.45 4.60 11.83
C GLY A 214 19.02 5.98 12.19
N LEU A 215 20.34 6.04 12.39
CA LEU A 215 21.12 7.27 12.50
C LEU A 215 22.07 7.37 11.31
N GLU A 216 21.95 8.42 10.51
CA GLU A 216 22.80 8.62 9.34
C GLU A 216 24.27 8.78 9.75
N ALA A 217 25.11 7.85 9.25
CA ALA A 217 26.55 7.83 9.46
C ALA A 217 27.30 8.47 8.29
N ALA A 218 26.85 8.17 7.06
CA ALA A 218 27.38 8.71 5.81
C ALA A 218 26.29 8.64 4.74
N LYS A 219 26.55 9.18 3.55
CA LYS A 219 25.60 9.10 2.44
C LYS A 219 25.15 7.65 2.21
N ASN A 220 23.85 7.41 2.36
CA ASN A 220 23.19 6.09 2.21
C ASN A 220 23.56 5.06 3.29
N TRP A 221 24.39 5.38 4.29
CA TRP A 221 24.75 4.49 5.37
C TRP A 221 24.17 4.97 6.69
N TYR A 222 23.54 4.05 7.44
CA TYR A 222 22.89 4.32 8.73
C TYR A 222 23.35 3.32 9.78
N TYR A 223 23.69 3.79 10.97
CA TYR A 223 23.71 2.90 12.14
C TYR A 223 22.26 2.57 12.48
N THR A 224 21.96 1.29 12.61
CA THR A 224 20.58 0.84 12.72
C THR A 224 20.38 -0.11 13.87
N LEU A 225 19.33 0.17 14.66
CA LEU A 225 18.71 -0.79 15.57
C LEU A 225 17.44 -1.32 14.87
N GLN A 226 17.44 -2.61 14.55
CA GLN A 226 16.33 -3.27 13.86
C GLN A 226 15.65 -4.27 14.79
N LEU A 227 14.35 -4.13 14.95
CA LEU A 227 13.46 -5.13 15.54
C LEU A 227 12.61 -5.75 14.44
N GLN A 228 12.61 -7.07 14.36
CA GLN A 228 11.69 -7.84 13.55
C GLN A 228 10.97 -8.85 14.43
N ALA A 229 9.64 -8.84 14.44
CA ALA A 229 8.83 -9.78 15.19
C ALA A 229 7.74 -10.36 14.26
N TYR A 230 7.54 -11.67 14.32
CA TYR A 230 6.50 -12.32 13.52
C TYR A 230 5.86 -13.52 14.21
N THR A 231 4.60 -13.74 13.88
CA THR A 231 3.78 -14.86 14.32
C THR A 231 2.68 -15.12 13.27
N GLN A 232 1.73 -15.95 13.58
CA GLN A 232 0.57 -16.26 12.76
C GLN A 232 -0.75 -15.96 13.49
N PHE A 233 -1.86 -15.89 12.75
CA PHE A 233 -3.21 -15.63 13.28
C PHE A 233 -3.92 -16.89 13.77
N THR A 234 -3.73 -18.01 13.03
CA THR A 234 -4.57 -19.20 13.15
C THR A 234 -3.77 -20.49 13.30
N LYS A 235 -4.48 -21.58 13.53
CA LYS A 235 -3.89 -22.91 13.55
C LYS A 235 -3.54 -23.38 12.14
N GLY A 236 -2.32 -23.87 11.98
CA GLY A 236 -1.85 -24.52 10.77
C GLY A 236 -2.00 -26.04 10.83
N TYR A 237 -2.53 -26.64 9.77
CA TYR A 237 -2.72 -28.07 9.64
C TYR A 237 -2.16 -28.59 8.32
N LYS A 238 -1.70 -29.85 8.28
CA LYS A 238 -1.49 -30.58 7.05
C LYS A 238 -2.79 -31.29 6.62
N ALA A 239 -2.88 -31.65 5.34
CA ALA A 239 -4.05 -32.35 4.83
C ALA A 239 -4.18 -33.73 5.49
N ASN A 240 -5.40 -34.08 5.93
CA ASN A 240 -5.72 -35.37 6.57
C ASN A 240 -4.86 -35.71 7.81
N ASP A 241 -4.34 -34.71 8.49
CA ASP A 241 -3.54 -34.88 9.69
C ASP A 241 -4.14 -34.06 10.83
N PRO A 242 -4.59 -34.67 11.94
CA PRO A 242 -5.18 -33.98 13.07
C PRO A 242 -4.18 -33.14 13.87
N MET A 243 -2.89 -33.28 13.60
CA MET A 243 -1.82 -32.57 14.33
C MET A 243 -1.84 -31.09 13.98
N ILE A 244 -1.71 -30.24 14.99
CA ILE A 244 -1.48 -28.82 14.84
C ILE A 244 0.00 -28.60 14.59
N TYR A 245 0.36 -27.87 13.52
CA TYR A 245 1.75 -27.55 13.17
C TYR A 245 2.13 -26.14 13.56
N SER A 246 1.19 -25.23 13.68
CA SER A 246 1.37 -23.86 14.17
C SER A 246 0.08 -23.34 14.80
N ASP A 247 0.20 -22.36 15.69
CA ASP A 247 -0.94 -21.68 16.35
C ASP A 247 -0.53 -20.24 16.65
N PHE A 248 -1.46 -19.40 17.07
CA PHE A 248 -1.14 -18.04 17.53
C PHE A 248 -0.07 -18.09 18.65
N PHE A 249 0.99 -17.32 18.49
CA PHE A 249 2.19 -17.39 19.35
C PHE A 249 2.86 -18.78 19.43
N SER A 250 2.70 -19.62 18.42
CA SER A 250 3.35 -20.92 18.34
C SER A 250 3.76 -21.25 16.91
N PRO A 251 4.91 -20.67 16.40
CA PRO A 251 5.88 -19.86 17.11
C PRO A 251 5.60 -18.35 17.06
N PHE A 252 6.10 -17.63 18.06
CA PHE A 252 6.41 -16.21 17.97
C PHE A 252 7.92 -16.05 17.87
N ASN A 253 8.39 -15.32 16.87
CA ASN A 253 9.81 -15.04 16.69
C ASN A 253 10.05 -13.55 16.80
N ALA A 254 11.10 -13.14 17.50
CA ALA A 254 11.55 -11.76 17.57
C ALA A 254 13.06 -11.71 17.41
N ASN A 255 13.53 -10.87 16.52
CA ASN A 255 14.96 -10.63 16.30
C ASN A 255 15.25 -9.14 16.53
N LEU A 256 16.21 -8.86 17.41
CA LEU A 256 16.70 -7.52 17.67
C LEU A 256 18.17 -7.47 17.25
N GLY A 257 18.49 -6.66 16.25
CA GLY A 257 19.83 -6.52 15.68
C GLY A 257 20.36 -5.10 15.78
N LEU A 258 21.62 -4.97 16.10
CA LEU A 258 22.37 -3.72 16.03
C LEU A 258 23.42 -3.83 14.94
N GLY A 259 23.39 -2.90 13.99
CA GLY A 259 24.25 -2.97 12.82
C GLY A 259 24.21 -1.73 11.96
N MET A 260 24.35 -1.95 10.67
CA MET A 260 24.35 -0.89 9.67
C MET A 260 23.41 -1.23 8.51
N ASP A 261 22.66 -0.21 8.05
CA ASP A 261 21.88 -0.25 6.84
C ASP A 261 22.57 0.51 5.72
N TYR A 262 22.53 -0.08 4.54
CA TYR A 262 22.87 0.59 3.29
C TYR A 262 21.62 0.78 2.46
N LYS A 263 21.27 2.05 2.17
CA LYS A 263 20.16 2.38 1.28
C LYS A 263 20.60 2.22 -0.17
N VAL A 264 19.99 1.25 -0.86
CA VAL A 264 20.18 1.01 -2.29
C VAL A 264 19.21 1.89 -3.07
N GLU A 265 19.75 2.75 -3.92
CA GLU A 265 18.94 3.57 -4.83
C GLU A 265 19.71 3.75 -6.14
N SER A 266 19.20 3.18 -7.23
CA SER A 266 19.82 3.36 -8.56
C SER A 266 19.56 4.76 -9.11
N LYS A 267 20.42 5.26 -10.00
CA LYS A 267 20.30 6.60 -10.61
C LYS A 267 18.94 6.84 -11.27
N ASN A 268 18.34 5.82 -11.85
CA ASN A 268 17.03 5.87 -12.49
C ASN A 268 15.87 5.52 -11.54
N LYS A 269 16.14 5.33 -10.25
CA LYS A 269 15.17 4.94 -9.20
C LYS A 269 14.39 3.65 -9.49
N LYS A 270 14.85 2.85 -10.44
CA LYS A 270 14.22 1.55 -10.77
C LYS A 270 14.55 0.47 -9.75
N LEU A 271 15.73 0.52 -9.14
CA LEU A 271 16.12 -0.36 -8.04
C LEU A 271 16.21 0.47 -6.76
N THR A 272 15.42 0.09 -5.78
CA THR A 272 15.38 0.72 -4.46
C THR A 272 15.32 -0.34 -3.38
N GLY A 273 15.75 0.01 -2.17
CA GLY A 273 15.64 -0.86 -1.03
C GLY A 273 16.71 -0.61 0.02
N THR A 274 16.87 -1.57 0.92
CA THR A 274 17.84 -1.51 2.01
C THR A 274 18.52 -2.86 2.21
N ILE A 275 19.81 -2.83 2.54
CA ILE A 275 20.58 -3.99 2.98
C ILE A 275 21.04 -3.70 4.40
N ASN A 276 20.62 -4.52 5.35
CA ASN A 276 21.05 -4.46 6.75
C ASN A 276 22.04 -5.58 7.04
N PHE A 277 23.10 -5.25 7.73
CA PHE A 277 23.98 -6.22 8.35
C PHE A 277 24.11 -5.90 9.84
N SER A 278 23.66 -6.79 10.69
CA SER A 278 23.70 -6.69 12.14
C SER A 278 24.67 -7.74 12.70
N PRO A 279 25.93 -7.37 12.96
CA PRO A 279 26.92 -8.27 13.52
C PRO A 279 26.57 -8.76 14.94
N ILE A 280 25.75 -7.99 15.63
CA ILE A 280 25.23 -8.33 16.96
C ILE A 280 23.71 -8.38 16.86
N SER A 281 23.16 -9.58 17.00
CA SER A 281 21.71 -9.75 17.11
C SER A 281 21.32 -10.82 18.11
N VAL A 282 20.12 -10.70 18.60
CA VAL A 282 19.46 -11.60 19.53
C VAL A 282 18.19 -12.10 18.85
N ASN A 283 18.10 -13.40 18.69
CA ASN A 283 16.91 -14.06 18.20
C ASN A 283 16.20 -14.74 19.36
N TYR A 284 14.93 -14.40 19.57
CA TYR A 284 14.05 -14.96 20.57
C TYR A 284 12.92 -15.71 19.89
N ARG A 285 12.77 -16.99 20.24
CA ARG A 285 11.64 -17.81 19.76
C ARG A 285 10.85 -18.28 20.95
N TYR A 286 9.53 -18.07 20.90
CA TYR A 286 8.57 -18.53 21.89
C TYR A 286 7.53 -19.44 21.24
N VAL A 287 7.20 -20.54 21.92
CA VAL A 287 6.20 -21.50 21.48
C VAL A 287 5.20 -21.71 22.62
N GLY A 288 3.99 -21.22 22.46
CA GLY A 288 2.93 -21.31 23.46
C GLY A 288 2.47 -22.75 23.71
N ARG A 289 2.47 -23.59 22.65
CA ARG A 289 2.14 -25.04 22.73
C ARG A 289 3.40 -25.86 22.91
N LEU A 290 3.57 -26.45 24.10
CA LEU A 290 4.73 -27.30 24.40
C LEU A 290 4.93 -28.44 23.41
N GLU A 291 3.83 -29.01 22.90
CA GLU A 291 3.85 -30.11 21.92
C GLU A 291 4.58 -29.73 20.62
N LEU A 292 4.56 -28.44 20.27
CA LEU A 292 5.22 -27.90 19.08
C LEU A 292 6.69 -27.54 19.31
N GLY A 293 7.15 -27.46 20.55
CA GLY A 293 8.50 -27.05 20.89
C GLY A 293 9.58 -27.78 20.06
N PRO A 294 9.61 -29.11 20.03
CA PRO A 294 10.61 -29.88 19.27
C PRO A 294 10.59 -29.59 17.76
N ILE A 295 9.42 -29.30 17.18
CA ILE A 295 9.28 -28.96 15.75
C ILE A 295 10.01 -27.65 15.43
N TYR A 296 10.08 -26.74 16.40
CA TYR A 296 10.71 -25.43 16.29
C TYR A 296 12.08 -25.34 16.93
N GLY A 297 12.70 -26.50 17.25
CA GLY A 297 14.06 -26.56 17.78
C GLY A 297 14.18 -26.25 19.26
N LEU A 298 13.08 -26.29 20.03
CA LEU A 298 13.10 -26.15 21.49
C LEU A 298 13.30 -27.53 22.16
N GLU A 299 13.98 -27.55 23.29
CA GLU A 299 14.05 -28.73 24.14
C GLU A 299 12.66 -29.05 24.75
N GLU A 300 12.39 -30.32 24.99
CA GLU A 300 11.14 -30.76 25.61
C GLU A 300 10.85 -29.99 26.92
N GLY A 301 9.63 -29.53 27.04
CA GLY A 301 9.18 -28.79 28.23
C GLY A 301 9.60 -27.33 28.29
N LYS A 302 10.29 -26.80 27.27
CA LYS A 302 10.65 -25.38 27.18
C LYS A 302 9.71 -24.63 26.24
N HIS A 303 9.34 -23.44 26.62
CA HIS A 303 8.54 -22.52 25.80
C HIS A 303 9.35 -21.54 24.97
N SER A 304 10.63 -21.36 25.27
CA SER A 304 11.43 -20.36 24.59
C SER A 304 12.89 -20.74 24.43
N ILE A 305 13.51 -20.14 23.43
CA ILE A 305 14.95 -20.23 23.18
C ILE A 305 15.49 -18.87 22.82
N TRP A 306 16.68 -18.55 23.27
CA TRP A 306 17.44 -17.37 22.94
C TRP A 306 18.70 -17.78 22.18
N GLU A 307 18.91 -17.14 21.05
CA GLU A 307 20.07 -17.36 20.20
C GLU A 307 20.76 -16.02 19.90
N PHE A 308 22.08 -16.03 19.93
CA PHE A 308 22.90 -14.84 19.70
C PHE A 308 23.78 -15.08 18.46
N GLY A 309 23.87 -14.08 17.60
CA GLY A 309 24.72 -14.19 16.43
C GLY A 309 24.46 -13.08 15.41
N PRO A 310 25.20 -13.03 14.31
CA PRO A 310 24.96 -12.06 13.26
C PRO A 310 23.70 -12.39 12.46
N ASN A 311 23.05 -11.33 11.97
CA ASN A 311 22.00 -11.45 10.95
C ASN A 311 22.26 -10.49 9.78
N MET A 312 21.66 -10.81 8.66
CA MET A 312 21.63 -9.98 7.47
C MET A 312 20.22 -9.98 6.90
N THR A 313 19.72 -8.80 6.53
CA THR A 313 18.48 -8.66 5.76
C THR A 313 18.72 -7.81 4.52
N ALA A 314 18.06 -8.14 3.42
CA ALA A 314 18.05 -7.31 2.23
C ALA A 314 16.61 -7.25 1.69
N ASP A 315 16.05 -6.06 1.67
CA ASP A 315 14.72 -5.79 1.11
C ASP A 315 14.91 -4.91 -0.12
N LEU A 316 14.68 -5.47 -1.31
CA LEU A 316 14.91 -4.78 -2.57
C LEU A 316 13.67 -4.84 -3.45
N GLU A 317 13.39 -3.74 -4.13
CA GLU A 317 12.38 -3.64 -5.18
C GLU A 317 13.02 -3.19 -6.48
N TRP A 318 12.86 -3.99 -7.52
CA TRP A 318 13.36 -3.68 -8.85
C TRP A 318 12.22 -3.60 -9.86
N LYS A 319 11.97 -2.40 -10.37
CA LYS A 319 11.03 -2.13 -11.45
C LYS A 319 11.74 -2.31 -12.79
N PHE A 320 11.58 -3.48 -13.41
CA PHE A 320 12.15 -3.72 -14.74
C PHE A 320 11.54 -2.78 -15.78
N ASN A 321 10.21 -2.64 -15.70
CA ASN A 321 9.40 -1.73 -16.52
C ASN A 321 8.09 -1.38 -15.73
N ASP A 322 7.15 -0.70 -16.41
CA ASP A 322 5.87 -0.29 -15.78
C ASP A 322 4.92 -1.48 -15.48
N VAL A 323 5.18 -2.64 -16.09
CA VAL A 323 4.37 -3.85 -15.97
C VAL A 323 4.98 -4.82 -14.96
N VAL A 324 6.31 -4.98 -14.95
CA VAL A 324 7.00 -6.02 -14.19
C VAL A 324 7.84 -5.41 -13.06
N THR A 325 7.52 -5.79 -11.83
CA THR A 325 8.28 -5.44 -10.63
C THR A 325 8.72 -6.71 -9.92
N TRP A 326 9.97 -6.80 -9.55
CA TRP A 326 10.51 -7.84 -8.69
C TRP A 326 10.75 -7.27 -7.30
N LYS A 327 10.11 -7.86 -6.29
CA LYS A 327 10.33 -7.58 -4.88
C LYS A 327 11.02 -8.79 -4.27
N THR A 328 12.13 -8.57 -3.60
CA THR A 328 12.87 -9.64 -2.96
C THR A 328 13.21 -9.26 -1.53
N ARG A 329 13.03 -10.22 -0.63
CA ARG A 329 13.45 -10.14 0.76
C ARG A 329 14.34 -11.32 1.07
N PHE A 330 15.57 -11.05 1.42
CA PHE A 330 16.54 -12.04 1.89
C PHE A 330 16.76 -11.83 3.39
N TYR A 331 16.75 -12.90 4.16
CA TYR A 331 17.10 -12.92 5.57
C TYR A 331 18.05 -14.08 5.81
N ALA A 332 19.12 -13.84 6.55
CA ALA A 332 20.03 -14.88 7.03
C ALA A 332 20.40 -14.59 8.48
N PHE A 333 20.40 -15.63 9.29
CA PHE A 333 20.84 -15.60 10.69
C PHE A 333 21.69 -16.83 10.98
N THR A 334 22.70 -16.66 11.82
CA THR A 334 23.43 -17.81 12.38
C THR A 334 23.80 -17.56 13.84
N SER A 335 23.63 -18.57 14.67
CA SER A 335 24.14 -18.59 16.03
C SER A 335 25.48 -19.36 16.12
N PHE A 336 26.14 -19.66 14.97
CA PHE A 336 27.28 -20.55 14.80
C PHE A 336 27.02 -22.01 15.18
N LYS A 337 25.84 -22.31 15.75
CA LYS A 337 25.34 -23.66 16.03
C LYS A 337 24.13 -24.00 15.16
N ARG A 338 23.44 -22.99 14.69
CA ARG A 338 22.26 -23.06 13.83
C ARG A 338 22.38 -22.01 12.75
N ALA A 339 21.89 -22.34 11.57
CA ALA A 339 21.80 -21.43 10.44
C ALA A 339 20.36 -21.41 9.89
N GLU A 340 19.86 -20.22 9.61
CA GLU A 340 18.55 -19.99 9.00
C GLU A 340 18.69 -19.01 7.84
N ILE A 341 18.14 -19.37 6.68
CA ILE A 341 18.09 -18.53 5.49
C ILE A 341 16.67 -18.54 4.96
N GLU A 342 16.13 -17.36 4.72
CA GLU A 342 14.85 -17.14 4.08
C GLU A 342 15.03 -16.23 2.87
N TRP A 343 14.48 -16.61 1.72
CA TRP A 343 14.57 -15.80 0.51
C TRP A 343 13.23 -15.71 -0.20
N GLU A 344 12.45 -14.72 0.17
CA GLU A 344 11.16 -14.43 -0.44
C GLU A 344 11.34 -13.63 -1.74
N ASN A 345 10.76 -14.08 -2.83
CA ASN A 345 10.78 -13.41 -4.13
C ASN A 345 9.35 -13.28 -4.64
N THR A 346 8.95 -12.08 -4.99
CA THR A 346 7.64 -11.80 -5.60
C THR A 346 7.85 -11.09 -6.92
N PHE A 347 7.43 -11.71 -8.01
CA PHE A 347 7.35 -11.08 -9.32
C PHE A 347 5.92 -10.61 -9.53
N GLU A 348 5.73 -9.30 -9.54
CA GLU A 348 4.44 -8.66 -9.79
C GLU A 348 4.33 -8.27 -11.26
N LEU A 349 3.27 -8.74 -11.93
CA LEU A 349 2.90 -8.35 -13.28
C LEU A 349 1.62 -7.52 -13.21
N ARG A 350 1.72 -6.24 -13.44
CA ARG A 350 0.59 -5.31 -13.44
C ARG A 350 -0.19 -5.43 -14.75
N VAL A 351 -1.33 -6.09 -14.71
CA VAL A 351 -2.22 -6.26 -15.86
C VAL A 351 -3.07 -5.00 -16.08
N SER A 352 -3.49 -4.35 -14.99
CA SER A 352 -4.22 -3.08 -15.00
C SER A 352 -3.96 -2.30 -13.71
N LYS A 353 -4.61 -1.14 -13.52
CA LYS A 353 -4.50 -0.33 -12.29
C LYS A 353 -4.87 -1.13 -11.02
N TYR A 354 -5.78 -2.09 -11.13
CA TYR A 354 -6.31 -2.83 -9.99
C TYR A 354 -6.06 -4.34 -10.06
N ILE A 355 -5.58 -4.86 -11.20
CA ILE A 355 -5.37 -6.29 -11.42
C ILE A 355 -3.89 -6.57 -11.53
N THR A 356 -3.39 -7.44 -10.66
CA THR A 356 -1.99 -7.86 -10.61
C THR A 356 -1.89 -9.37 -10.61
N ALA A 357 -1.02 -9.92 -11.43
CA ALA A 357 -0.60 -11.32 -11.35
C ALA A 357 0.70 -11.38 -10.55
N ASN A 358 0.81 -12.32 -9.62
CA ASN A 358 1.99 -12.52 -8.81
C ASN A 358 2.52 -13.94 -8.96
N LEU A 359 3.84 -14.06 -9.09
CA LEU A 359 4.58 -15.30 -8.89
C LEU A 359 5.43 -15.16 -7.63
N PHE A 360 5.18 -16.00 -6.65
CA PHE A 360 5.90 -16.02 -5.39
C PHE A 360 6.76 -17.27 -5.29
N LEU A 361 8.05 -17.09 -4.95
CA LEU A 361 9.02 -18.15 -4.76
C LEU A 361 9.70 -17.95 -3.40
N PHE A 362 9.72 -18.98 -2.56
CA PHE A 362 10.27 -18.91 -1.21
C PHE A 362 11.11 -20.14 -0.88
N PRO A 363 12.38 -20.19 -1.28
CA PRO A 363 13.34 -21.12 -0.72
C PRO A 363 13.70 -20.71 0.72
N ARG A 364 13.73 -21.69 1.62
CA ARG A 364 14.11 -21.55 3.02
C ARG A 364 15.03 -22.67 3.43
N PHE A 365 16.05 -22.34 4.20
CA PHE A 365 16.93 -23.29 4.88
C PHE A 365 16.84 -23.06 6.38
N ASP A 366 16.69 -24.11 7.17
CA ASP A 366 16.75 -24.05 8.64
C ASP A 366 17.18 -25.41 9.17
N ASP A 367 18.40 -25.49 9.68
CA ASP A 367 18.99 -26.74 10.22
C ASP A 367 18.39 -27.16 11.57
N ALA A 368 17.54 -26.33 12.18
CA ALA A 368 16.71 -26.72 13.34
C ALA A 368 15.34 -27.29 12.96
N SER A 369 15.01 -27.30 11.65
CA SER A 369 13.74 -27.88 11.17
C SER A 369 13.81 -29.41 11.05
N LEU A 370 12.64 -30.04 10.81
CA LEU A 370 12.59 -31.46 10.53
C LEU A 370 13.34 -31.78 9.22
N TYR A 371 14.23 -32.78 9.30
CA TYR A 371 15.00 -33.26 8.15
C TYR A 371 14.07 -34.01 7.17
N ASP A 372 14.14 -33.63 5.91
CA ASP A 372 13.47 -34.32 4.81
C ASP A 372 14.45 -35.20 4.04
N SER A 373 14.04 -36.40 3.61
CA SER A 373 14.94 -37.36 2.94
C SER A 373 15.42 -36.87 1.56
N ASP A 374 14.62 -36.06 0.87
CA ASP A 374 14.89 -35.61 -0.50
C ASP A 374 15.51 -34.22 -0.54
N LEU A 375 15.08 -33.32 0.34
CA LEU A 375 15.46 -31.92 0.36
C LEU A 375 16.41 -31.54 1.52
N GLY A 376 16.64 -32.46 2.49
CA GLY A 376 17.43 -32.19 3.67
C GLY A 376 16.74 -31.17 4.59
N TYR A 377 17.41 -30.06 4.88
CA TYR A 377 16.89 -28.96 5.65
C TYR A 377 16.32 -27.81 4.78
N TRP A 378 16.34 -27.99 3.44
CA TRP A 378 15.75 -27.04 2.52
C TRP A 378 14.24 -27.22 2.47
N GLN A 379 13.55 -26.11 2.36
CA GLN A 379 12.11 -26.01 2.19
C GLN A 379 11.84 -25.11 1.01
N PHE A 380 10.83 -25.39 0.24
CA PHE A 380 10.45 -24.60 -0.92
C PHE A 380 8.94 -24.39 -0.97
N LYS A 381 8.51 -23.17 -1.15
CA LYS A 381 7.11 -22.82 -1.37
C LYS A 381 7.01 -21.93 -2.60
N GLU A 382 6.09 -22.27 -3.48
CA GLU A 382 5.75 -21.45 -4.62
C GLU A 382 4.24 -21.32 -4.78
N TYR A 383 3.81 -20.21 -5.32
CA TYR A 383 2.48 -20.07 -5.86
C TYR A 383 2.42 -18.96 -6.90
N SER A 384 1.50 -19.10 -7.86
CA SER A 384 1.11 -18.05 -8.79
C SER A 384 -0.30 -17.59 -8.48
N SER A 385 -0.58 -16.32 -8.63
CA SER A 385 -1.87 -15.75 -8.28
C SER A 385 -2.28 -14.62 -9.21
N LEU A 386 -3.58 -14.45 -9.38
CA LEU A 386 -4.21 -13.30 -10.00
C LEU A 386 -5.17 -12.69 -8.99
N GLY A 387 -5.04 -11.40 -8.72
CA GLY A 387 -5.83 -10.76 -7.69
C GLY A 387 -6.02 -9.27 -7.90
N LEU A 388 -6.79 -8.67 -7.00
CA LEU A 388 -6.99 -7.23 -6.93
C LEU A 388 -5.95 -6.63 -5.99
N ALA A 389 -5.27 -5.57 -6.44
CA ALA A 389 -4.32 -4.81 -5.64
C ALA A 389 -4.77 -3.35 -5.53
N TYR A 390 -4.60 -2.76 -4.35
CA TYR A 390 -4.90 -1.36 -4.07
C TYR A 390 -3.81 -0.76 -3.17
N THR A 391 -3.24 0.36 -3.61
CA THR A 391 -2.22 1.14 -2.88
C THR A 391 -2.79 2.50 -2.50
N PHE A 392 -2.60 2.95 -1.27
CA PHE A 392 -3.09 4.22 -0.71
C PHE A 392 -2.06 4.93 0.19
#